data_4c47810591d63a57f414374976f822f4
#
_entry.id   4c47810591d63a57f414374976f822f4
#
_cell.length_a   1.000
_cell.length_b   1.000
_cell.length_c   1.000
_cell.angle_alpha   90.00
_cell.angle_beta   90.00
_cell.angle_gamma   90.00
#
_symmetry.space_group_name_H-M   'P 1'
#
loop_
_entity.id
_entity.type
_entity.pdbx_description
1 polymer ?
#
loop_
_entity_poly.entity_id
_entity_poly.type
_entity_poly.pdbx_seq_one_letter_code
_entity_poly.pdbx_strand_id
1 'polypeptide(L)'
;ESVDLAPTILEYLNIDVPVNWSGESLLEYTVTGSRDSIKPHVVFEFDFSEKHYSNFVDESILSPEECHLICIRNKKWKYVHFPNLPCLLFDLENDPLEMNNLAEDKNFTEIKMKLLSELMSHRLRHQDRQLSSLQISKDGVSRVNGSQSRKVL
;
A
#
# COMPACT_ATOMS: atom_id res chain seq x y z
N GLU A 1 -8.24 4.78 1.67
CA GLU A 1 -8.15 3.30 1.60
C GLU A 1 -9.19 2.67 2.52
N SER A 2 -9.63 1.45 2.21
CA SER A 2 -10.63 0.75 3.05
C SER A 2 -10.15 0.50 4.48
N VAL A 3 -8.85 0.35 4.67
CA VAL A 3 -8.21 0.20 5.99
C VAL A 3 -8.39 1.42 6.91
N ASP A 4 -8.72 2.57 6.35
CA ASP A 4 -8.91 3.83 7.07
C ASP A 4 -10.32 3.96 7.67
N LEU A 5 -11.29 3.16 7.19
CA LEU A 5 -12.68 3.24 7.64
C LEU A 5 -12.85 2.81 9.11
N ALA A 6 -12.23 1.71 9.50
CA ALA A 6 -12.36 1.20 10.85
C ALA A 6 -11.73 2.14 11.90
N PRO A 7 -10.50 2.67 11.73
CA PRO A 7 -9.96 3.70 12.61
C PRO A 7 -10.85 4.94 12.71
N THR A 8 -11.44 5.39 11.59
CA THR A 8 -12.33 6.53 11.55
C THR A 8 -13.58 6.32 12.40
N ILE A 9 -14.19 5.12 12.33
CA ILE A 9 -15.36 4.77 13.14
C ILE A 9 -15.00 4.70 14.63
N LEU A 10 -13.87 4.08 14.98
CA LEU A 10 -13.44 3.98 16.36
C LEU A 10 -13.19 5.36 16.97
N GLU A 11 -12.49 6.23 16.24
CA GLU A 11 -12.26 7.61 16.70
C GLU A 11 -13.57 8.40 16.85
N TYR A 12 -14.50 8.27 15.92
CA TYR A 12 -15.83 8.88 16.03
C TYR A 12 -16.58 8.44 17.28
N LEU A 13 -16.39 7.18 17.70
CA LEU A 13 -17.00 6.61 18.90
C LEU A 13 -16.17 6.86 20.18
N ASN A 14 -15.07 7.61 20.12
CA ASN A 14 -14.10 7.81 21.20
C ASN A 14 -13.53 6.49 21.74
N ILE A 15 -13.28 5.53 20.87
CA ILE A 15 -12.65 4.24 21.18
C ILE A 15 -11.21 4.28 20.67
N ASP A 16 -10.26 3.87 21.50
CA ASP A 16 -8.85 3.81 21.10
C ASP A 16 -8.62 2.87 19.91
N VAL A 17 -7.89 3.37 18.91
CA VAL A 17 -7.50 2.58 17.75
C VAL A 17 -6.35 1.65 18.13
N PRO A 18 -6.42 0.34 17.85
CA PRO A 18 -5.33 -0.59 18.11
C PRO A 18 -4.04 -0.17 17.40
N VAL A 19 -2.91 -0.23 18.11
CA VAL A 19 -1.58 0.24 17.61
C VAL A 19 -1.10 -0.52 16.38
N ASN A 20 -1.52 -1.77 16.24
CA ASN A 20 -1.14 -2.65 15.13
C ASN A 20 -1.98 -2.44 13.85
N TRP A 21 -2.95 -1.52 13.86
CA TRP A 21 -3.72 -1.20 12.67
C TRP A 21 -2.95 -0.22 11.78
N SER A 22 -2.93 -0.52 10.48
CA SER A 22 -2.20 0.29 9.48
C SER A 22 -3.00 1.47 8.96
N GLY A 23 -4.34 1.47 9.17
CA GLY A 23 -5.21 2.55 8.73
C GLY A 23 -5.06 3.81 9.56
N GLU A 24 -5.36 4.95 8.98
CA GLU A 24 -5.40 6.26 9.62
C GLU A 24 -6.82 6.81 9.59
N SER A 25 -7.23 7.45 10.70
CA SER A 25 -8.57 8.04 10.76
C SER A 25 -8.72 9.20 9.77
N LEU A 26 -9.86 9.25 9.12
CA LEU A 26 -10.26 10.32 8.22
C LEU A 26 -11.23 11.31 8.92
N LEU A 27 -11.43 11.20 10.24
CA LEU A 27 -12.43 11.98 10.97
C LEU A 27 -12.16 13.48 10.86
N GLU A 28 -10.93 13.90 11.05
CA GLU A 28 -10.52 15.31 10.91
C GLU A 28 -10.89 15.85 9.52
N TYR A 29 -10.65 15.09 8.48
CA TYR A 29 -11.03 15.45 7.11
C TYR A 29 -12.55 15.62 6.95
N THR A 30 -13.34 14.73 7.56
CA THR A 30 -14.82 14.80 7.46
C THR A 30 -15.39 16.01 8.19
N VAL A 31 -14.74 16.46 9.26
CA VAL A 31 -15.17 17.60 10.08
C VAL A 31 -14.67 18.93 9.51
N THR A 32 -13.40 19.00 9.13
CA THR A 32 -12.77 20.27 8.69
C THR A 32 -12.80 20.50 7.20
N GLY A 33 -12.99 19.44 6.41
CA GLY A 33 -12.84 19.47 4.95
C GLY A 33 -11.40 19.69 4.48
N SER A 34 -10.42 19.77 5.42
CA SER A 34 -9.01 19.94 5.08
C SER A 34 -8.48 18.68 4.40
N ARG A 35 -7.79 18.88 3.27
CA ARG A 35 -7.12 17.80 2.53
C ARG A 35 -5.63 17.67 2.86
N ASP A 36 -5.13 18.47 3.78
CA ASP A 36 -3.69 18.59 4.05
C ASP A 36 -3.15 17.40 4.86
N SER A 37 -4.04 16.72 5.60
CA SER A 37 -3.71 15.52 6.38
C SER A 37 -3.87 14.20 5.62
N ILE A 38 -4.32 14.24 4.35
CA ILE A 38 -4.54 13.01 3.58
C ILE A 38 -3.21 12.45 3.11
N LYS A 39 -3.08 11.13 3.19
CA LYS A 39 -1.95 10.38 2.65
C LYS A 39 -1.56 10.87 1.25
N PRO A 40 -0.26 11.09 0.96
CA PRO A 40 0.18 11.59 -0.33
C PRO A 40 -0.07 10.59 -1.48
N HIS A 41 -0.25 9.34 -1.14
CA HIS A 41 -0.55 8.26 -2.07
C HIS A 41 -1.39 7.18 -1.39
N VAL A 42 -2.03 6.36 -2.20
CA VAL A 42 -2.73 5.13 -1.79
C VAL A 42 -2.03 3.93 -2.40
N VAL A 43 -2.05 2.82 -1.68
CA VAL A 43 -1.48 1.54 -2.12
C VAL A 43 -2.56 0.48 -2.06
N PHE A 44 -2.62 -0.40 -3.06
CA PHE A 44 -3.42 -1.61 -3.00
C PHE A 44 -2.65 -2.79 -3.57
N GLU A 45 -2.95 -3.97 -3.07
CA GLU A 45 -2.44 -5.25 -3.55
C GLU A 45 -3.61 -6.07 -4.09
N PHE A 46 -3.36 -6.83 -5.13
CA PHE A 46 -4.36 -7.69 -5.72
C PHE A 46 -3.73 -9.02 -6.14
N ASP A 47 -4.31 -10.11 -5.66
CA ASP A 47 -3.97 -11.47 -6.05
C ASP A 47 -5.03 -11.94 -7.07
N PHE A 48 -4.56 -12.33 -8.27
CA PHE A 48 -5.38 -12.83 -9.35
C PHE A 48 -5.10 -14.31 -9.67
N SER A 49 -4.49 -15.03 -8.71
CA SER A 49 -4.21 -16.48 -8.81
C SER A 49 -5.45 -17.36 -8.70
N GLU A 50 -6.58 -16.81 -8.20
CA GLU A 50 -7.79 -17.58 -8.02
C GLU A 50 -8.38 -18.10 -9.35
N LYS A 51 -8.99 -19.28 -9.31
CA LYS A 51 -9.63 -19.95 -10.45
C LYS A 51 -10.63 -19.10 -11.23
N HIS A 52 -11.21 -18.07 -10.62
CA HIS A 52 -12.11 -17.13 -11.29
C HIS A 52 -11.43 -16.28 -12.36
N TYR A 53 -10.11 -16.09 -12.25
CA TYR A 53 -9.31 -15.33 -13.20
C TYR A 53 -8.53 -16.23 -14.16
N SER A 54 -8.59 -17.57 -14.00
CA SER A 54 -7.88 -18.55 -14.83
C SER A 54 -8.21 -18.44 -16.33
N ASN A 55 -9.39 -17.90 -16.67
CA ASN A 55 -9.75 -17.63 -18.06
C ASN A 55 -8.96 -16.47 -18.70
N PHE A 56 -8.27 -15.66 -17.89
CA PHE A 56 -7.48 -14.51 -18.33
C PHE A 56 -5.99 -14.72 -18.15
N VAL A 57 -5.60 -15.73 -17.38
CA VAL A 57 -4.20 -16.06 -17.10
C VAL A 57 -3.91 -17.44 -17.71
N ASP A 58 -2.95 -17.47 -18.62
CA ASP A 58 -2.45 -18.75 -19.12
C ASP A 58 -1.55 -19.37 -18.03
N GLU A 59 -2.06 -20.39 -17.35
CA GLU A 59 -1.36 -21.11 -16.27
C GLU A 59 -0.03 -21.72 -16.70
N SER A 60 0.21 -21.82 -18.03
CA SER A 60 1.49 -22.25 -18.57
C SER A 60 2.57 -21.15 -18.52
N ILE A 61 2.18 -19.89 -18.28
CA ILE A 61 3.05 -18.71 -18.34
C ILE A 61 3.41 -18.18 -16.95
N LEU A 62 2.47 -18.22 -15.99
CA LEU A 62 2.67 -17.67 -14.66
C LEU A 62 2.38 -18.71 -13.57
N SER A 63 3.24 -18.80 -12.57
CA SER A 63 2.97 -19.57 -11.36
C SER A 63 1.98 -18.80 -10.46
N PRO A 64 1.27 -19.46 -9.51
CA PRO A 64 0.40 -18.77 -8.57
C PRO A 64 1.09 -17.66 -7.79
N GLU A 65 2.37 -17.82 -7.44
CA GLU A 65 3.18 -16.83 -6.73
C GLU A 65 3.48 -15.59 -7.57
N GLU A 66 3.32 -15.68 -8.88
CA GLU A 66 3.52 -14.57 -9.82
C GLU A 66 2.21 -13.84 -10.16
N CYS A 67 1.07 -14.44 -9.79
CA CYS A 67 -0.27 -13.92 -10.08
C CYS A 67 -0.71 -12.87 -9.08
N HIS A 68 0.13 -11.90 -8.77
CA HIS A 68 -0.25 -10.77 -7.92
C HIS A 68 0.40 -9.47 -8.40
N LEU A 69 -0.14 -8.38 -7.94
CA LEU A 69 0.37 -7.04 -8.22
C LEU A 69 0.29 -6.16 -6.98
N ILE A 70 1.12 -5.13 -6.98
CA ILE A 70 1.01 -4.02 -6.04
C ILE A 70 1.00 -2.70 -6.81
N CYS A 71 0.10 -1.81 -6.43
CA CYS A 71 -0.09 -0.53 -7.08
C CYS A 71 0.08 0.61 -6.07
N ILE A 72 0.83 1.64 -6.47
CA ILE A 72 0.86 2.93 -5.79
C ILE A 72 0.28 4.00 -6.71
N ARG A 73 -0.63 4.82 -6.15
CA ARG A 73 -1.28 5.89 -6.88
C ARG A 73 -1.29 7.18 -6.05
N ASN A 74 -0.93 8.27 -6.69
CA ASN A 74 -1.15 9.62 -6.18
C ASN A 74 -2.05 10.42 -7.14
N LYS A 75 -2.14 11.75 -6.98
CA LYS A 75 -2.99 12.59 -7.86
C LYS A 75 -2.56 12.57 -9.31
N LYS A 76 -1.24 12.47 -9.56
CA LYS A 76 -0.66 12.58 -10.90
C LYS A 76 -0.23 11.24 -11.48
N TRP A 77 0.32 10.35 -10.68
CA TRP A 77 0.97 9.14 -11.15
C TRP A 77 0.31 7.88 -10.60
N LYS A 78 0.27 6.84 -11.43
CA LYS A 78 -0.05 5.48 -11.04
C LYS A 78 1.05 4.54 -11.51
N TYR A 79 1.62 3.76 -10.60
CA TYR A 79 2.61 2.75 -10.90
C TYR A 79 2.12 1.38 -10.41
N VAL A 80 2.20 0.38 -11.29
CA VAL A 80 1.83 -1.01 -10.98
C VAL A 80 3.06 -1.89 -11.14
N HIS A 81 3.37 -2.64 -10.11
CA HIS A 81 4.46 -3.60 -10.08
C HIS A 81 3.93 -5.02 -10.05
N PHE A 82 4.52 -5.87 -10.88
CA PHE A 82 4.27 -7.31 -10.92
C PHE A 82 5.58 -8.05 -10.63
N PRO A 83 5.54 -9.26 -10.04
CA PRO A 83 6.74 -10.06 -9.79
C PRO A 83 7.49 -10.42 -11.09
N ASN A 84 6.77 -10.77 -12.15
CA ASN A 84 7.37 -11.31 -13.39
C ASN A 84 6.75 -10.77 -14.69
N LEU A 85 5.80 -9.83 -14.60
CA LEU A 85 5.26 -9.13 -15.76
C LEU A 85 5.85 -7.72 -15.87
N PRO A 86 5.85 -7.10 -17.08
CA PRO A 86 6.24 -5.71 -17.24
C PRO A 86 5.44 -4.78 -16.34
N CYS A 87 6.10 -3.85 -15.68
CA CYS A 87 5.44 -2.85 -14.87
C CYS A 87 4.67 -1.84 -15.72
N LEU A 88 3.72 -1.13 -15.08
CA LEU A 88 2.93 -0.10 -15.74
C LEU A 88 3.15 1.24 -15.03
N LEU A 89 3.22 2.32 -15.82
CA LEU A 89 3.30 3.69 -15.32
C LEU A 89 2.37 4.59 -16.15
N PHE A 90 1.51 5.34 -15.47
CA PHE A 90 0.55 6.23 -16.11
C PHE A 90 0.63 7.64 -15.54
N ASP A 91 0.54 8.66 -16.41
CA ASP A 91 0.34 10.07 -16.06
C ASP A 91 -1.16 10.37 -16.04
N LEU A 92 -1.77 10.34 -14.87
CA LEU A 92 -3.21 10.50 -14.70
C LEU A 92 -3.73 11.93 -15.00
N GLU A 93 -2.84 12.93 -15.04
CA GLU A 93 -3.20 14.29 -15.41
C GLU A 93 -3.36 14.43 -16.93
N ASN A 94 -2.45 13.81 -17.71
CA ASN A 94 -2.46 13.90 -19.16
C ASN A 94 -3.13 12.70 -19.83
N ASP A 95 -3.24 11.58 -19.14
CA ASP A 95 -3.86 10.34 -19.61
C ASP A 95 -4.77 9.72 -18.52
N PRO A 96 -5.92 10.35 -18.21
CA PRO A 96 -6.85 9.88 -17.18
C PRO A 96 -7.50 8.53 -17.50
N LEU A 97 -7.44 8.07 -18.74
CA LEU A 97 -7.95 6.77 -19.18
C LEU A 97 -6.89 5.66 -19.15
N GLU A 98 -5.66 6.00 -18.75
CA GLU A 98 -4.55 5.02 -18.62
C GLU A 98 -4.28 4.23 -19.92
N MET A 99 -4.31 4.92 -21.06
CA MET A 99 -4.15 4.30 -22.38
C MET A 99 -2.68 4.14 -22.78
N ASN A 100 -1.77 4.93 -22.18
CA ASN A 100 -0.37 4.99 -22.57
C ASN A 100 0.54 4.58 -21.41
N ASN A 101 1.08 3.36 -21.49
CA ASN A 101 2.07 2.90 -20.52
C ASN A 101 3.43 3.56 -20.76
N LEU A 102 3.90 4.36 -19.79
CA LEU A 102 5.15 5.10 -19.82
C LEU A 102 6.32 4.36 -19.16
N ALA A 103 6.12 3.13 -18.67
CA ALA A 103 7.11 2.42 -17.86
C ALA A 103 8.43 2.16 -18.57
N GLU A 104 8.42 2.02 -19.89
CA GLU A 104 9.61 1.77 -20.71
C GLU A 104 10.19 3.05 -21.34
N ASP A 105 9.51 4.21 -21.21
CA ASP A 105 10.02 5.48 -21.70
C ASP A 105 11.10 6.02 -20.76
N LYS A 106 12.30 6.22 -21.29
CA LYS A 106 13.47 6.70 -20.56
C LYS A 106 13.26 8.07 -19.91
N ASN A 107 12.39 8.91 -20.46
CA ASN A 107 12.09 10.23 -19.92
C ASN A 107 11.38 10.15 -18.55
N PHE A 108 10.74 9.03 -18.24
CA PHE A 108 10.01 8.82 -16.98
C PHE A 108 10.72 7.87 -16.01
N THR A 109 11.98 7.50 -16.29
CA THR A 109 12.77 6.59 -15.44
C THR A 109 12.88 7.11 -14.01
N GLU A 110 13.14 8.41 -13.82
CA GLU A 110 13.27 9.00 -12.48
C GLU A 110 11.94 8.91 -11.69
N ILE A 111 10.81 9.20 -12.36
CA ILE A 111 9.48 9.09 -11.75
C ILE A 111 9.18 7.64 -11.37
N LYS A 112 9.46 6.69 -12.26
CA LYS A 112 9.30 5.25 -11.99
C LYS A 112 10.10 4.83 -10.76
N MET A 113 11.38 5.22 -10.69
CA MET A 113 12.25 4.88 -9.56
C MET A 113 11.79 5.50 -8.25
N LYS A 114 11.29 6.74 -8.28
CA LYS A 114 10.72 7.41 -7.11
C LYS A 114 9.51 6.64 -6.58
N LEU A 115 8.54 6.32 -7.44
CA LEU A 115 7.32 5.59 -7.05
C LEU A 115 7.65 4.18 -6.52
N LEU A 116 8.62 3.50 -7.15
CA LEU A 116 9.09 2.19 -6.67
C LEU A 116 9.71 2.31 -5.27
N SER A 117 10.52 3.35 -5.01
CA SER A 117 11.10 3.60 -3.68
C SER A 117 10.03 3.90 -2.62
N GLU A 118 9.01 4.70 -2.98
CA GLU A 118 7.87 4.98 -2.09
C GLU A 118 7.09 3.70 -1.79
N LEU A 119 6.86 2.87 -2.80
CA LEU A 119 6.18 1.57 -2.67
C LEU A 119 6.96 0.60 -1.76
N MET A 120 8.28 0.51 -1.93
CA MET A 120 9.14 -0.29 -1.07
C MET A 120 9.09 0.21 0.38
N SER A 121 9.15 1.52 0.57
CA SER A 121 9.05 2.14 1.89
C SER A 121 7.69 1.89 2.54
N HIS A 122 6.61 1.88 1.75
CA HIS A 122 5.27 1.51 2.21
C HIS A 122 5.26 0.05 2.68
N ARG A 123 5.73 -0.88 1.88
CA ARG A 123 5.79 -2.30 2.25
C ARG A 123 6.57 -2.53 3.53
N LEU A 124 7.74 -1.93 3.69
CA LEU A 124 8.56 -2.07 4.89
C LEU A 124 7.86 -1.53 6.16
N ARG A 125 7.06 -0.47 6.03
CA ARG A 125 6.30 0.08 7.16
C ARG A 125 5.10 -0.78 7.56
N HIS A 126 4.43 -1.41 6.59
CA HIS A 126 3.19 -2.16 6.78
C HIS A 126 3.38 -3.67 6.73
N GLN A 127 4.64 -4.13 6.62
CA GLN A 127 4.97 -5.55 6.71
C GLN A 127 4.54 -6.10 8.07
N ASP A 128 3.98 -7.30 8.09
CA ASP A 128 3.67 -8.00 9.33
C ASP A 128 4.93 -8.14 10.19
N ARG A 129 4.92 -7.48 11.34
CA ARG A 129 6.04 -7.43 12.26
C ARG A 129 6.05 -8.59 13.26
N GLN A 130 5.23 -9.61 13.10
CA GLN A 130 5.24 -10.74 14.03
C GLN A 130 6.61 -11.40 14.13
N LEU A 131 7.36 -11.43 13.03
CA LEU A 131 8.75 -11.89 13.03
C LEU A 131 9.77 -10.78 13.30
N SER A 132 9.45 -9.52 12.95
CA SER A 132 10.34 -8.37 13.15
C SER A 132 10.15 -7.68 14.50
N SER A 133 9.16 -8.06 15.30
CA SER A 133 9.03 -7.65 16.71
C SER A 133 9.99 -8.40 17.64
N LEU A 134 10.93 -9.15 17.08
CA LEU A 134 12.00 -9.77 17.85
C LEU A 134 13.13 -8.77 18.08
N GLN A 135 13.46 -8.54 19.34
CA GLN A 135 14.62 -7.76 19.73
C GLN A 135 15.75 -8.70 20.14
N ILE A 136 16.91 -8.51 19.54
CA ILE A 136 18.13 -9.25 19.91
C ILE A 136 18.90 -8.41 20.91
N SER A 137 19.14 -8.96 22.08
CA SER A 137 19.96 -8.36 23.15
C SER A 137 21.06 -9.33 23.57
N LYS A 138 21.94 -8.88 24.46
CA LYS A 138 22.95 -9.75 25.07
C LYS A 138 22.36 -10.94 25.86
N ASP A 139 21.10 -10.83 26.25
CA ASP A 139 20.37 -11.85 27.02
C ASP A 139 19.56 -12.80 26.10
N GLY A 140 19.71 -12.67 24.78
CA GLY A 140 19.06 -13.49 23.78
C GLY A 140 17.96 -12.75 22.97
N VAL A 141 17.05 -13.52 22.38
CA VAL A 141 15.96 -13.03 21.55
C VAL A 141 14.71 -12.88 22.42
N SER A 142 14.14 -11.67 22.46
CA SER A 142 12.87 -11.37 23.14
C SER A 142 11.86 -10.76 22.17
N ARG A 143 10.56 -10.97 22.43
CA ARG A 143 9.51 -10.24 21.70
C ARG A 143 9.30 -8.88 22.33
N VAL A 144 9.28 -7.82 21.52
CA VAL A 144 8.80 -6.51 21.94
C VAL A 144 7.28 -6.58 22.02
N ASN A 145 6.72 -6.64 23.23
CA ASN A 145 5.28 -6.61 23.44
C ASN A 145 4.73 -5.25 23.01
N GLY A 146 4.20 -5.18 21.80
CA GLY A 146 3.54 -3.99 21.26
C GLY A 146 2.07 -3.92 21.64
N SER A 147 1.74 -3.84 22.92
CA SER A 147 0.39 -3.53 23.37
C SER A 147 0.34 -2.12 23.97
N GLN A 148 0.41 -1.11 23.15
CA GLN A 148 -0.01 0.25 23.53
C GLN A 148 -1.02 0.74 22.48
N SER A 149 -2.23 1.04 22.94
CA SER A 149 -3.21 1.80 22.16
C SER A 149 -2.68 3.23 21.94
N ARG A 150 -2.85 3.76 20.72
CA ARG A 150 -2.65 5.20 20.51
C ARG A 150 -3.77 5.92 21.22
N LYS A 151 -3.44 6.75 22.21
CA LYS A 151 -4.41 7.66 22.79
C LYS A 151 -4.79 8.70 21.73
N VAL A 152 -6.07 8.83 21.49
CA VAL A 152 -6.64 9.94 20.73
C VAL A 152 -6.48 11.19 21.60
N LEU A 153 -5.81 12.22 21.08
CA LEU A 153 -5.67 13.55 21.71
C LEU A 153 -6.90 14.39 21.42
#